data_9b6a845fdee0ae576f658858528be1a6
#
_entry.id   9b6a845fdee0ae576f658858528be1a6
#
_cell.length_a   1.000
_cell.length_b   1.000
_cell.length_c   1.000
_cell.angle_alpha   90.00
_cell.angle_beta   90.00
_cell.angle_gamma   90.00
#
_symmetry.space_group_name_H-M   'P 1'
#
loop_
_entity.id
_entity.type
_entity.pdbx_description
1 polymer ?
#
loop_
_entity_poly.entity_id
_entity_poly.type
_entity_poly.pdbx_seq_one_letter_code
_entity_poly.pdbx_strand_id
1 'polypeptide(L)'
;MASSLANENEAGAARFEAAALPFMDALYKQALHLTRHPEDAGDMVQETYLRAYRTFSSFKEGTNCKAWLFTILYSVLVNKYRKEQSQPDTISIDELEEKFHRTLADRDWETDFAALTRSELDWKGPEVNQALAKLPEDFRSAVLLVDVEGFTYEEAAAALDCPVGTLRSRLFRARRMLFLELHNYARRMGFIRRPPV
;
A
#
# COMPACT_ATOMS: atom_id res chain seq x y z
N MET A 1 -13.93 43.14 7.88
CA MET A 1 -14.38 41.74 7.94
C MET A 1 -13.90 40.90 6.75
N ALA A 2 -14.06 41.36 5.48
CA ALA A 2 -13.62 40.58 4.29
C ALA A 2 -12.08 40.30 4.26
N SER A 3 -11.25 41.26 4.68
CA SER A 3 -9.78 41.13 4.69
C SER A 3 -9.28 40.15 5.75
N SER A 4 -9.97 39.98 6.88
CA SER A 4 -9.62 39.02 7.94
C SER A 4 -9.91 37.57 7.49
N LEU A 5 -11.04 37.34 6.83
CA LEU A 5 -11.45 36.05 6.32
C LEU A 5 -10.53 35.56 5.16
N ALA A 6 -10.09 36.49 4.29
CA ALA A 6 -9.14 36.21 3.26
C ALA A 6 -7.78 35.75 3.82
N ASN A 7 -7.29 36.44 4.83
CA ASN A 7 -6.01 36.14 5.48
C ASN A 7 -6.04 34.80 6.25
N GLU A 8 -7.16 34.45 6.88
CA GLU A 8 -7.37 33.16 7.55
C GLU A 8 -7.44 32.01 6.55
N ASN A 9 -8.03 32.22 5.39
CA ASN A 9 -8.14 31.21 4.33
C ASN A 9 -6.78 30.96 3.66
N GLU A 10 -5.98 32.02 3.42
CA GLU A 10 -4.62 31.90 2.91
C GLU A 10 -3.70 31.20 3.91
N ALA A 11 -3.79 31.50 5.18
CA ALA A 11 -3.03 30.82 6.23
C ALA A 11 -3.43 29.33 6.35
N GLY A 12 -4.72 29.01 6.19
CA GLY A 12 -5.21 27.62 6.15
C GLY A 12 -4.70 26.84 4.95
N ALA A 13 -4.70 27.46 3.77
CA ALA A 13 -4.16 26.87 2.56
C ALA A 13 -2.65 26.57 2.67
N ALA A 14 -1.86 27.53 3.14
CA ALA A 14 -0.43 27.36 3.34
C ALA A 14 -0.10 26.25 4.35
N ARG A 15 -0.88 26.13 5.43
CA ARG A 15 -0.73 25.02 6.40
C ARG A 15 -1.05 23.68 5.80
N PHE A 16 -2.10 23.57 5.00
CA PHE A 16 -2.45 22.36 4.28
C PHE A 16 -1.34 21.96 3.30
N GLU A 17 -0.88 22.91 2.48
CA GLU A 17 0.19 22.67 1.52
C GLU A 17 1.46 22.16 2.21
N ALA A 18 1.91 22.81 3.25
CA ALA A 18 3.09 22.39 4.00
C ALA A 18 2.95 20.98 4.62
N ALA A 19 1.74 20.62 5.09
CA ALA A 19 1.49 19.34 5.73
C ALA A 19 1.26 18.21 4.74
N ALA A 20 0.62 18.45 3.59
CA ALA A 20 0.09 17.42 2.70
C ALA A 20 0.93 17.22 1.43
N LEU A 21 1.45 18.29 0.79
CA LEU A 21 2.18 18.19 -0.48
C LEU A 21 3.44 17.31 -0.44
N PRO A 22 4.20 17.22 0.68
CA PRO A 22 5.35 16.31 0.75
C PRO A 22 5.03 14.84 0.47
N PHE A 23 3.76 14.43 0.57
CA PHE A 23 3.31 13.05 0.36
C PHE A 23 2.74 12.79 -1.03
N MET A 24 2.76 13.77 -1.95
CA MET A 24 2.14 13.66 -3.28
C MET A 24 2.72 12.49 -4.08
N ASP A 25 4.04 12.34 -4.10
CA ASP A 25 4.69 11.25 -4.82
C ASP A 25 4.33 9.86 -4.27
N ALA A 26 4.22 9.73 -2.94
CA ALA A 26 3.83 8.48 -2.30
C ALA A 26 2.38 8.12 -2.64
N LEU A 27 1.46 9.09 -2.57
CA LEU A 27 0.06 8.92 -2.95
C LEU A 27 -0.09 8.56 -4.43
N TYR A 28 0.65 9.21 -5.32
CA TYR A 28 0.60 8.90 -6.75
C TYR A 28 1.10 7.49 -7.06
N LYS A 29 2.22 7.08 -6.46
CA LYS A 29 2.74 5.72 -6.60
C LYS A 29 1.73 4.68 -6.10
N GLN A 30 1.12 4.94 -4.95
CA GLN A 30 0.08 4.07 -4.41
C GLN A 30 -1.13 3.99 -5.34
N ALA A 31 -1.63 5.14 -5.80
CA ALA A 31 -2.73 5.20 -6.76
C ALA A 31 -2.41 4.44 -8.06
N LEU A 32 -1.18 4.57 -8.57
CA LEU A 32 -0.73 3.85 -9.76
C LEU A 32 -0.69 2.33 -9.55
N HIS A 33 -0.25 1.86 -8.38
CA HIS A 33 -0.30 0.43 -8.05
C HIS A 33 -1.74 -0.11 -7.96
N LEU A 34 -2.69 0.73 -7.54
CA LEU A 34 -4.09 0.35 -7.39
C LEU A 34 -4.83 0.38 -8.73
N THR A 35 -4.69 1.47 -9.50
CA THR A 35 -5.42 1.68 -10.75
C THR A 35 -4.77 1.05 -11.97
N ARG A 36 -3.43 0.90 -11.96
CA ARG A 36 -2.59 0.46 -13.08
C ARG A 36 -2.64 1.37 -14.32
N HIS A 37 -3.30 2.52 -14.21
CA HIS A 37 -3.44 3.51 -15.26
C HIS A 37 -3.00 4.89 -14.76
N PRO A 38 -2.05 5.56 -15.45
CA PRO A 38 -1.52 6.85 -15.00
C PRO A 38 -2.60 7.96 -14.88
N GLU A 39 -3.55 8.01 -15.82
CA GLU A 39 -4.64 9.00 -15.81
C GLU A 39 -5.55 8.77 -14.60
N ASP A 40 -6.00 7.53 -14.38
CA ASP A 40 -6.81 7.16 -13.21
C ASP A 40 -6.11 7.43 -11.89
N ALA A 41 -4.80 7.20 -11.84
CA ALA A 41 -3.98 7.50 -10.66
C ALA A 41 -3.93 9.00 -10.39
N GLY A 42 -3.76 9.83 -11.44
CA GLY A 42 -3.79 11.28 -11.35
C GLY A 42 -5.13 11.79 -10.83
N ASP A 43 -6.24 11.32 -11.38
CA ASP A 43 -7.58 11.67 -10.95
C ASP A 43 -7.85 11.29 -9.50
N MET A 44 -7.39 10.10 -9.10
CA MET A 44 -7.56 9.61 -7.74
C MET A 44 -6.77 10.46 -6.72
N VAL A 45 -5.57 10.87 -7.07
CA VAL A 45 -4.75 11.76 -6.23
C VAL A 45 -5.39 13.14 -6.15
N GLN A 46 -5.84 13.69 -7.26
CA GLN A 46 -6.52 14.99 -7.30
C GLN A 46 -7.76 14.99 -6.40
N GLU A 47 -8.64 14.00 -6.52
CA GLU A 47 -9.84 13.87 -5.68
C GLU A 47 -9.46 13.69 -4.20
N THR A 48 -8.38 12.95 -3.91
CA THR A 48 -7.84 12.80 -2.55
C THR A 48 -7.46 14.15 -1.96
N TYR A 49 -6.69 14.96 -2.69
CA TYR A 49 -6.30 16.29 -2.22
C TYR A 49 -7.48 17.26 -2.07
N LEU A 50 -8.44 17.20 -2.98
CA LEU A 50 -9.65 18.01 -2.87
C LEU A 50 -10.46 17.65 -1.62
N ARG A 51 -10.64 16.36 -1.31
CA ARG A 51 -11.31 15.93 -0.08
C ARG A 51 -10.50 16.29 1.17
N ALA A 52 -9.20 16.04 1.14
CA ALA A 52 -8.29 16.38 2.22
C ALA A 52 -8.35 17.88 2.53
N TYR A 53 -8.28 18.75 1.53
CA TYR A 53 -8.37 20.20 1.72
C TYR A 53 -9.69 20.62 2.36
N ARG A 54 -10.82 20.08 1.89
CA ARG A 54 -12.16 20.38 2.44
C ARG A 54 -12.33 19.95 3.90
N THR A 55 -11.62 18.91 4.30
CA THR A 55 -11.74 18.32 5.65
C THR A 55 -10.53 18.62 6.52
N PHE A 56 -9.58 19.45 6.06
CA PHE A 56 -8.34 19.73 6.78
C PHE A 56 -8.57 20.38 8.15
N SER A 57 -9.65 21.15 8.32
CA SER A 57 -10.04 21.69 9.63
C SER A 57 -10.31 20.62 10.69
N SER A 58 -10.65 19.40 10.27
CA SER A 58 -10.86 18.25 11.16
C SER A 58 -9.58 17.44 11.40
N PHE A 59 -8.50 17.70 10.64
CA PHE A 59 -7.23 17.04 10.83
C PHE A 59 -6.60 17.46 12.15
N LYS A 60 -6.28 16.47 12.98
CA LYS A 60 -5.66 16.71 14.29
C LYS A 60 -4.15 16.90 14.14
N GLU A 61 -3.66 18.10 14.40
CA GLU A 61 -2.23 18.41 14.39
C GLU A 61 -1.45 17.48 15.32
N GLY A 62 -0.24 17.09 14.88
CA GLY A 62 0.61 16.15 15.61
C GLY A 62 0.28 14.68 15.35
N THR A 63 -0.76 14.38 14.55
CA THR A 63 -1.01 13.01 14.08
C THR A 63 -0.32 12.76 12.71
N ASN A 64 -0.28 11.50 12.27
CA ASN A 64 0.35 11.10 11.02
C ASN A 64 -0.47 11.59 9.80
N CYS A 65 -0.08 12.74 9.22
CA CYS A 65 -0.74 13.31 8.04
C CYS A 65 -0.70 12.36 6.83
N LYS A 66 0.40 11.62 6.65
CA LYS A 66 0.52 10.61 5.59
C LYS A 66 -0.57 9.54 5.74
N ALA A 67 -0.73 8.96 6.93
CA ALA A 67 -1.75 7.94 7.18
C ALA A 67 -3.17 8.48 6.95
N TRP A 68 -3.44 9.72 7.37
CA TRP A 68 -4.72 10.38 7.13
C TRP A 68 -5.01 10.57 5.63
N LEU A 69 -4.03 11.02 4.85
CA LEU A 69 -4.17 11.16 3.39
C LEU A 69 -4.41 9.81 2.70
N PHE A 70 -3.73 8.75 3.15
CA PHE A 70 -3.94 7.40 2.61
C PHE A 70 -5.33 6.85 2.95
N THR A 71 -5.86 7.14 4.14
CA THR A 71 -7.26 6.80 4.48
C THR A 71 -8.25 7.45 3.51
N ILE A 72 -8.02 8.73 3.14
CA ILE A 72 -8.84 9.42 2.14
C ILE A 72 -8.66 8.78 0.75
N LEU A 73 -7.42 8.46 0.34
CA LEU A 73 -7.12 7.81 -0.93
C LEU A 73 -7.89 6.49 -1.09
N TYR A 74 -7.86 5.64 -0.06
CA TYR A 74 -8.61 4.38 -0.08
C TYR A 74 -10.12 4.58 -0.05
N SER A 75 -10.63 5.61 0.60
CA SER A 75 -12.05 5.96 0.54
C SER A 75 -12.49 6.40 -0.87
N VAL A 76 -11.62 7.09 -1.60
CA VAL A 76 -11.84 7.45 -3.01
C VAL A 76 -11.87 6.20 -3.88
N LEU A 77 -10.92 5.27 -3.68
CA LEU A 77 -10.87 3.99 -4.37
C LEU A 77 -12.16 3.20 -4.19
N VAL A 78 -12.57 2.96 -2.95
CA VAL A 78 -13.79 2.19 -2.64
C VAL A 78 -15.02 2.82 -3.30
N ASN A 79 -15.14 4.15 -3.29
CA ASN A 79 -16.27 4.84 -3.92
C ASN A 79 -16.26 4.75 -5.44
N LYS A 80 -15.08 4.75 -6.09
CA LYS A 80 -14.94 4.60 -7.55
C LYS A 80 -15.26 3.16 -7.99
N TYR A 81 -14.73 2.16 -7.27
CA TYR A 81 -14.86 0.74 -7.64
C TYR A 81 -16.12 0.05 -7.14
N ARG A 82 -16.82 0.56 -6.11
CA ARG A 82 -18.21 0.08 -5.79
C ARG A 82 -19.17 0.20 -6.97
N LYS A 83 -18.87 1.07 -7.94
CA LYS A 83 -19.65 1.23 -9.18
C LYS A 83 -19.31 0.20 -10.27
N GLU A 84 -18.16 -0.47 -10.20
CA GLU A 84 -17.61 -1.30 -11.28
C GLU A 84 -17.35 -2.75 -10.86
N GLN A 85 -18.03 -3.30 -9.85
CA GLN A 85 -17.76 -4.64 -9.35
C GLN A 85 -17.81 -5.71 -10.45
N SER A 86 -16.62 -5.98 -11.02
CA SER A 86 -16.25 -7.32 -11.49
C SER A 86 -15.41 -7.99 -10.39
N GLN A 87 -15.81 -9.19 -9.99
CA GLN A 87 -15.09 -9.98 -9.00
C GLN A 87 -13.64 -10.17 -9.44
N PRO A 88 -12.64 -9.90 -8.59
CA PRO A 88 -11.27 -10.27 -8.90
C PRO A 88 -11.16 -11.80 -8.93
N ASP A 89 -10.37 -12.33 -9.89
CA ASP A 89 -9.95 -13.73 -9.90
C ASP A 89 -9.23 -14.03 -8.59
N THR A 90 -9.95 -14.60 -7.65
CA THR A 90 -9.41 -15.03 -6.36
C THR A 90 -8.73 -16.36 -6.55
N ILE A 91 -7.38 -16.37 -6.50
CA ILE A 91 -6.64 -17.62 -6.34
C ILE A 91 -7.17 -18.29 -5.08
N SER A 92 -7.58 -19.55 -5.18
CA SER A 92 -8.04 -20.34 -4.04
C SER A 92 -6.95 -20.36 -2.97
N ILE A 93 -7.34 -20.15 -1.70
CA ILE A 93 -6.41 -20.21 -0.56
C ILE A 93 -5.72 -21.57 -0.52
N ASP A 94 -6.45 -22.64 -0.83
CA ASP A 94 -5.95 -24.02 -0.83
C ASP A 94 -4.90 -24.23 -1.93
N GLU A 95 -5.10 -23.70 -3.13
CA GLU A 95 -4.11 -23.74 -4.22
C GLU A 95 -2.83 -22.99 -3.87
N LEU A 96 -2.97 -21.84 -3.19
CA LEU A 96 -1.83 -21.05 -2.72
C LEU A 96 -1.04 -21.83 -1.66
N GLU A 97 -1.71 -22.46 -0.71
CA GLU A 97 -1.07 -23.25 0.35
C GLU A 97 -0.38 -24.48 -0.22
N GLU A 98 -1.02 -25.19 -1.15
CA GLU A 98 -0.42 -26.33 -1.83
C GLU A 98 0.83 -25.95 -2.64
N LYS A 99 0.77 -24.85 -3.40
CA LYS A 99 1.93 -24.31 -4.14
C LYS A 99 3.05 -23.91 -3.17
N PHE A 100 2.71 -23.27 -2.05
CA PHE A 100 3.68 -22.87 -1.05
C PHE A 100 4.37 -24.07 -0.40
N HIS A 101 3.62 -25.08 0.03
CA HIS A 101 4.17 -26.31 0.61
C HIS A 101 5.06 -27.06 -0.37
N ARG A 102 4.67 -27.21 -1.62
CA ARG A 102 5.53 -27.86 -2.65
C ARG A 102 6.85 -27.14 -2.88
N THR A 103 6.87 -25.82 -2.76
CA THR A 103 8.04 -25.00 -3.12
C THR A 103 8.96 -24.73 -1.93
N LEU A 104 8.43 -24.65 -0.71
CA LEU A 104 9.11 -24.10 0.45
C LEU A 104 8.88 -24.88 1.77
N ALA A 105 8.43 -26.15 1.71
CA ALA A 105 8.03 -26.95 2.88
C ALA A 105 9.09 -27.01 4.00
N ASP A 106 10.38 -26.98 3.66
CA ASP A 106 11.49 -27.14 4.59
C ASP A 106 12.25 -25.84 4.87
N ARG A 107 11.65 -24.66 4.58
CA ARG A 107 12.32 -23.35 4.72
C ARG A 107 11.68 -22.50 5.77
N ASP A 108 12.52 -21.80 6.54
CA ASP A 108 12.12 -20.64 7.33
C ASP A 108 11.89 -19.42 6.40
N TRP A 109 10.79 -19.48 5.67
CA TRP A 109 10.43 -18.45 4.68
C TRP A 109 10.24 -17.06 5.32
N GLU A 110 9.86 -16.99 6.60
CA GLU A 110 9.68 -15.72 7.30
C GLU A 110 11.03 -15.02 7.50
N THR A 111 12.04 -15.78 7.90
CA THR A 111 13.42 -15.27 8.00
C THR A 111 13.97 -14.88 6.64
N ASP A 112 13.74 -15.72 5.60
CA ASP A 112 14.16 -15.44 4.23
C ASP A 112 13.43 -14.21 3.66
N PHE A 113 12.12 -14.07 3.91
CA PHE A 113 11.34 -12.89 3.49
C PHE A 113 11.80 -11.63 4.25
N ALA A 114 12.04 -11.74 5.55
CA ALA A 114 12.58 -10.63 6.34
C ALA A 114 13.99 -10.22 5.88
N ALA A 115 14.82 -11.16 5.45
CA ALA A 115 16.11 -10.86 4.85
C ALA A 115 15.95 -10.17 3.48
N LEU A 116 15.01 -10.62 2.65
CA LEU A 116 14.68 -10.01 1.37
C LEU A 116 14.21 -8.57 1.53
N THR A 117 13.31 -8.30 2.49
CA THR A 117 12.77 -6.95 2.72
C THR A 117 13.74 -6.00 3.42
N ARG A 118 14.69 -6.51 4.21
CA ARG A 118 15.77 -5.72 4.83
C ARG A 118 16.95 -5.50 3.88
N SER A 119 17.10 -6.33 2.86
CA SER A 119 18.08 -6.12 1.80
C SER A 119 17.70 -4.86 1.01
N GLU A 120 18.60 -4.39 0.16
CA GLU A 120 18.32 -3.30 -0.78
C GLU A 120 17.34 -3.73 -1.89
N LEU A 121 16.24 -4.42 -1.50
CA LEU A 121 15.18 -4.78 -2.43
C LEU A 121 14.61 -3.50 -3.03
N ASP A 122 14.77 -3.36 -4.32
CA ASP A 122 14.15 -2.26 -5.05
C ASP A 122 12.63 -2.51 -5.18
N TRP A 123 11.87 -1.98 -4.21
CA TRP A 123 10.41 -2.02 -4.22
C TRP A 123 9.78 -1.36 -5.46
N LYS A 124 10.57 -0.63 -6.25
CA LYS A 124 10.17 0.02 -7.50
C LYS A 124 10.67 -0.75 -8.73
N GLY A 125 11.47 -1.79 -8.52
CA GLY A 125 11.99 -2.63 -9.59
C GLY A 125 10.90 -3.37 -10.37
N PRO A 126 11.17 -3.69 -11.64
CA PRO A 126 10.17 -4.33 -12.51
C PRO A 126 9.74 -5.70 -11.99
N GLU A 127 10.62 -6.48 -11.38
CA GLU A 127 10.32 -7.81 -10.83
C GLU A 127 9.36 -7.71 -9.64
N VAL A 128 9.60 -6.74 -8.75
CA VAL A 128 8.72 -6.52 -7.60
C VAL A 128 7.36 -5.99 -8.04
N ASN A 129 7.33 -5.06 -9.00
CA ASN A 129 6.08 -4.55 -9.56
C ASN A 129 5.26 -5.64 -10.22
N GLN A 130 5.89 -6.58 -10.95
CA GLN A 130 5.21 -7.73 -11.55
C GLN A 130 4.67 -8.69 -10.47
N ALA A 131 5.43 -8.94 -9.41
CA ALA A 131 4.99 -9.77 -8.30
C ALA A 131 3.81 -9.13 -7.54
N LEU A 132 3.89 -7.83 -7.24
CA LEU A 132 2.79 -7.08 -6.63
C LEU A 132 1.54 -7.08 -7.50
N ALA A 133 1.68 -6.99 -8.82
CA ALA A 133 0.55 -7.00 -9.74
C ALA A 133 -0.23 -8.33 -9.75
N LYS A 134 0.38 -9.43 -9.34
CA LYS A 134 -0.26 -10.75 -9.21
C LYS A 134 -1.03 -10.93 -7.91
N LEU A 135 -0.84 -10.07 -6.90
CA LEU A 135 -1.60 -10.16 -5.67
C LEU A 135 -3.03 -9.65 -5.87
N PRO A 136 -4.01 -10.29 -5.21
CA PRO A 136 -5.33 -9.69 -5.02
C PRO A 136 -5.21 -8.28 -4.42
N GLU A 137 -6.13 -7.40 -4.77
CA GLU A 137 -6.05 -5.97 -4.38
C GLU A 137 -5.91 -5.76 -2.87
N ASP A 138 -6.71 -6.46 -2.08
CA ASP A 138 -6.65 -6.40 -0.61
C ASP A 138 -5.30 -6.80 -0.04
N PHE A 139 -4.64 -7.80 -0.65
CA PHE A 139 -3.34 -8.30 -0.22
C PHE A 139 -2.22 -7.33 -0.64
N ARG A 140 -2.31 -6.83 -1.87
CA ARG A 140 -1.38 -5.84 -2.40
C ARG A 140 -1.43 -4.55 -1.59
N SER A 141 -2.63 -4.05 -1.29
CA SER A 141 -2.83 -2.86 -0.47
C SER A 141 -2.21 -3.00 0.93
N ALA A 142 -2.39 -4.15 1.57
CA ALA A 142 -1.81 -4.41 2.88
C ALA A 142 -0.26 -4.36 2.86
N VAL A 143 0.39 -5.01 1.88
CA VAL A 143 1.85 -4.98 1.73
C VAL A 143 2.35 -3.58 1.42
N LEU A 144 1.71 -2.88 0.49
CA LEU A 144 2.12 -1.53 0.11
C LEU A 144 2.09 -0.57 1.30
N LEU A 145 1.04 -0.62 2.14
CA LEU A 145 0.95 0.24 3.31
C LEU A 145 1.99 -0.11 4.38
N VAL A 146 2.13 -1.39 4.72
CA VAL A 146 2.97 -1.79 5.85
C VAL A 146 4.43 -1.95 5.46
N ASP A 147 4.73 -2.70 4.38
CA ASP A 147 6.10 -3.07 4.04
C ASP A 147 6.81 -2.01 3.17
N VAL A 148 6.07 -1.23 2.38
CA VAL A 148 6.65 -0.19 1.52
C VAL A 148 6.54 1.19 2.15
N GLU A 149 5.35 1.58 2.63
CA GLU A 149 5.10 2.91 3.17
C GLU A 149 5.40 3.03 4.67
N GLY A 150 5.62 1.89 5.37
CA GLY A 150 6.06 1.84 6.77
C GLY A 150 4.96 2.17 7.79
N PHE A 151 3.70 1.96 7.44
CA PHE A 151 2.58 2.19 8.37
C PHE A 151 2.55 1.14 9.47
N THR A 152 2.10 1.54 10.65
CA THR A 152 1.74 0.60 11.70
C THR A 152 0.53 -0.25 11.26
N TYR A 153 0.32 -1.37 11.92
CA TYR A 153 -0.85 -2.22 11.62
C TYR A 153 -2.17 -1.50 11.89
N GLU A 154 -2.20 -0.66 12.91
CA GLU A 154 -3.36 0.14 13.28
C GLU A 154 -3.67 1.20 12.21
N GLU A 155 -2.65 1.92 11.73
CA GLU A 155 -2.79 2.92 10.68
C GLU A 155 -3.23 2.28 9.36
N ALA A 156 -2.61 1.17 8.96
CA ALA A 156 -2.96 0.46 7.72
C ALA A 156 -4.36 -0.15 7.79
N ALA A 157 -4.76 -0.70 8.95
CA ALA A 157 -6.10 -1.24 9.16
C ALA A 157 -7.17 -0.14 9.09
N ALA A 158 -6.89 1.03 9.68
CA ALA A 158 -7.76 2.20 9.59
C ALA A 158 -7.88 2.71 8.14
N ALA A 159 -6.77 2.76 7.39
CA ALA A 159 -6.77 3.18 5.99
C ALA A 159 -7.58 2.23 5.09
N LEU A 160 -7.53 0.92 5.35
CA LEU A 160 -8.24 -0.12 4.59
C LEU A 160 -9.65 -0.42 5.11
N ASP A 161 -10.12 0.32 6.11
CA ASP A 161 -11.43 0.12 6.76
C ASP A 161 -11.66 -1.36 7.14
N CYS A 162 -10.68 -1.98 7.81
CA CYS A 162 -10.77 -3.36 8.23
C CYS A 162 -10.21 -3.59 9.64
N PRO A 163 -10.63 -4.67 10.34
CA PRO A 163 -10.04 -5.05 11.63
C PRO A 163 -8.53 -5.34 11.51
N VAL A 164 -7.74 -5.01 12.53
CA VAL A 164 -6.30 -5.30 12.58
C VAL A 164 -6.01 -6.80 12.40
N GLY A 165 -6.86 -7.68 12.93
CA GLY A 165 -6.74 -9.13 12.72
C GLY A 165 -6.89 -9.55 11.26
N THR A 166 -7.80 -8.90 10.52
CA THR A 166 -7.97 -9.09 9.08
C THR A 166 -6.73 -8.61 8.31
N LEU A 167 -6.21 -7.43 8.66
CA LEU A 167 -4.97 -6.92 8.05
C LEU A 167 -3.80 -7.90 8.26
N ARG A 168 -3.61 -8.42 9.48
CA ARG A 168 -2.54 -9.39 9.78
C ARG A 168 -2.64 -10.64 8.92
N SER A 169 -3.84 -11.19 8.76
CA SER A 169 -4.06 -12.37 7.92
C SER A 169 -3.82 -12.09 6.44
N ARG A 170 -4.24 -10.91 5.94
CA ARG A 170 -3.95 -10.44 4.57
C ARG A 170 -2.44 -10.30 4.34
N LEU A 171 -1.73 -9.65 5.25
CA LEU A 171 -0.28 -9.49 5.18
C LEU A 171 0.46 -10.83 5.16
N PHE A 172 0.10 -11.74 6.05
CA PHE A 172 0.72 -13.06 6.10
C PHE A 172 0.61 -13.78 4.74
N ARG A 173 -0.59 -13.84 4.17
CA ARG A 173 -0.83 -14.45 2.87
C ARG A 173 -0.15 -13.71 1.74
N ALA A 174 -0.22 -12.38 1.73
CA ALA A 174 0.42 -11.55 0.73
C ALA A 174 1.94 -11.72 0.70
N ARG A 175 2.59 -11.76 1.86
CA ARG A 175 4.04 -11.99 1.98
C ARG A 175 4.44 -13.36 1.47
N ARG A 176 3.64 -14.40 1.75
CA ARG A 176 3.85 -15.75 1.20
C ARG A 176 3.77 -15.75 -0.33
N MET A 177 2.76 -15.11 -0.89
CA MET A 177 2.62 -14.99 -2.36
C MET A 177 3.80 -14.25 -2.98
N LEU A 178 4.19 -13.10 -2.40
CA LEU A 178 5.34 -12.34 -2.86
C LEU A 178 6.63 -13.14 -2.79
N PHE A 179 6.83 -13.87 -1.70
CA PHE A 179 8.03 -14.70 -1.55
C PHE A 179 8.11 -15.78 -2.61
N LEU A 180 7.00 -16.45 -2.94
CA LEU A 180 6.93 -17.42 -4.02
C LEU A 180 7.31 -16.81 -5.38
N GLU A 181 6.76 -15.63 -5.68
CA GLU A 181 6.99 -14.95 -6.96
C GLU A 181 8.43 -14.40 -7.06
N LEU A 182 8.98 -13.89 -5.96
CA LEU A 182 10.31 -13.29 -5.91
C LEU A 182 11.43 -14.29 -5.57
N HIS A 183 11.12 -15.53 -5.18
CA HIS A 183 12.11 -16.50 -4.72
C HIS A 183 13.26 -16.70 -5.70
N ASN A 184 12.98 -16.90 -6.99
CA ASN A 184 14.00 -17.09 -8.02
C ASN A 184 14.83 -15.82 -8.26
N TYR A 185 14.20 -14.64 -8.18
CA TYR A 185 14.88 -13.36 -8.24
C TYR A 185 15.80 -13.17 -7.03
N ALA A 186 15.28 -13.38 -5.82
CA ALA A 186 16.03 -13.27 -4.57
C ALA A 186 17.26 -14.18 -4.52
N ARG A 187 17.15 -15.39 -5.07
CA ARG A 187 18.29 -16.32 -5.19
C ARG A 187 19.34 -15.83 -6.19
N ARG A 188 18.95 -15.28 -7.34
CA ARG A 188 19.89 -14.74 -8.33
C ARG A 188 20.66 -13.55 -7.79
N MET A 189 19.98 -12.69 -7.02
CA MET A 189 20.58 -11.50 -6.42
C MET A 189 21.35 -11.76 -5.13
N GLY A 190 21.33 -13.03 -4.61
CA GLY A 190 22.04 -13.40 -3.40
C GLY A 190 21.37 -12.94 -2.10
N PHE A 191 20.13 -12.46 -2.15
CA PHE A 191 19.38 -12.03 -0.95
C PHE A 191 19.00 -13.19 -0.03
N ILE A 192 18.86 -14.40 -0.59
CA ILE A 192 18.60 -15.62 0.16
C ILE A 192 19.69 -16.66 -0.12
N ARG A 193 20.15 -17.34 0.94
CA ARG A 193 21.20 -18.35 0.83
C ARG A 193 20.67 -19.64 0.16
N ARG A 194 21.57 -20.31 -0.60
CA ARG A 194 21.30 -21.70 -1.01
C ARG A 194 21.15 -22.57 0.23
N PRO A 195 20.21 -23.54 0.26
CA PRO A 195 20.24 -24.58 1.26
C PRO A 195 21.61 -25.26 1.18
N PRO A 196 22.20 -25.69 2.31
CA PRO A 196 23.36 -26.56 2.28
C PRO A 196 22.96 -27.83 1.49
N VAL A 197 23.85 -28.24 0.58
CA VAL A 197 23.72 -29.48 -0.21
C VAL A 197 23.92 -30.66 0.73
#